data_2a05dd1589a51b8df91f5398bf2acc45
#
_entry.id   2a05dd1589a51b8df91f5398bf2acc45
#
_cell.length_a   1.000
_cell.length_b   1.000
_cell.length_c   1.000
_cell.angle_alpha   90.00
_cell.angle_beta   90.00
_cell.angle_gamma   90.00
#
_symmetry.space_group_name_H-M   'P 1'
#
loop_
_entity.id
_entity.type
_entity.pdbx_description
1 polymer ?
#
loop_
_entity_poly.entity_id
_entity_poly.type
_entity_poly.pdbx_seq_one_letter_code
_entity_poly.pdbx_strand_id
1 'polypeptide(L)'
;AILEGRNDLTINGCKFSGNAKTNAYGKTLQHGTIMFSSNISDLTAALNPREDKFNDKAVKSVQARVTNVSDHLPYPLSLQDFVTLIRAKVNTMYPDIQDYSLSTRDKEEIQALMNNKYDTWQWNFGKSPRYNLSHSIRTKAGSIEFYLLVNKGIIAEVKIYGDFFTNREISELEKALCGIEHKPETVTEVLQQMDYKSFFGEVNLDEIVKAMF
;
A
#
# COMPACT_ATOMS: atom_id res chain seq x y z
N ALA A 1 -3.57 16.72 19.15
CA ALA A 1 -3.70 15.82 17.99
C ALA A 1 -5.06 15.13 18.03
N ILE A 2 -5.66 14.95 16.87
CA ILE A 2 -7.02 14.39 16.72
C ILE A 2 -6.95 13.29 15.67
N LEU A 3 -7.73 12.20 15.85
CA LEU A 3 -7.98 11.21 14.82
C LEU A 3 -9.11 11.73 13.92
N GLU A 4 -8.81 11.94 12.66
CA GLU A 4 -9.76 12.44 11.67
C GLU A 4 -9.96 11.46 10.52
N GLY A 5 -11.19 11.47 9.98
CA GLY A 5 -11.53 10.59 8.88
C GLY A 5 -11.34 9.12 9.20
N ARG A 6 -10.74 8.39 8.27
CA ARG A 6 -10.58 6.93 8.37
C ARG A 6 -9.29 6.53 9.10
N ASN A 7 -8.21 7.27 8.91
CA ASN A 7 -6.87 6.80 9.25
C ASN A 7 -5.82 7.92 9.45
N ASP A 8 -6.23 9.16 9.55
CA ASP A 8 -5.34 10.30 9.68
C ASP A 8 -5.27 10.79 11.13
N LEU A 9 -4.07 11.16 11.57
CA LEU A 9 -3.88 11.95 12.78
C LEU A 9 -3.51 13.37 12.36
N THR A 10 -4.18 14.36 12.95
CA THR A 10 -4.03 15.78 12.61
C THR A 10 -3.67 16.63 13.81
N ILE A 11 -3.00 17.75 13.53
CA ILE A 11 -2.78 18.87 14.44
C ILE A 11 -3.29 20.12 13.71
N ASN A 12 -4.24 20.84 14.33
CA ASN A 12 -4.87 22.02 13.74
C ASN A 12 -5.43 21.78 12.32
N GLY A 13 -6.00 20.59 12.06
CA GLY A 13 -6.53 20.21 10.75
C GLY A 13 -5.47 19.82 9.71
N CYS A 14 -4.18 19.82 10.05
CA CYS A 14 -3.11 19.37 9.17
C CYS A 14 -2.65 17.97 9.56
N LYS A 15 -2.56 17.07 8.58
CA LYS A 15 -2.17 15.67 8.77
C LYS A 15 -0.68 15.57 9.08
N PHE A 16 -0.33 14.84 10.14
CA PHE A 16 1.06 14.50 10.46
C PHE A 16 1.30 12.98 10.49
N SER A 17 0.25 12.17 10.46
CA SER A 17 0.37 10.71 10.47
C SER A 17 -0.74 10.09 9.63
N GLY A 18 -0.39 9.09 8.84
CA GLY A 18 -1.31 8.23 8.12
C GLY A 18 -1.14 6.79 8.58
N ASN A 19 -2.24 6.06 8.76
CA ASN A 19 -2.23 4.72 9.32
C ASN A 19 -3.02 3.75 8.43
N ALA A 20 -2.59 2.50 8.41
CA ALA A 20 -3.34 1.42 7.79
C ALA A 20 -3.33 0.19 8.71
N LYS A 21 -4.46 -0.51 8.76
CA LYS A 21 -4.63 -1.71 9.57
C LYS A 21 -5.42 -2.74 8.79
N THR A 22 -4.95 -3.97 8.81
CA THR A 22 -5.67 -5.13 8.26
C THR A 22 -5.59 -6.31 9.21
N ASN A 23 -6.59 -7.19 9.13
CA ASN A 23 -6.62 -8.46 9.84
C ASN A 23 -6.63 -9.58 8.81
N ALA A 24 -5.64 -10.45 8.85
CA ALA A 24 -5.53 -11.62 7.98
C ALA A 24 -4.88 -12.78 8.73
N TYR A 25 -5.32 -14.00 8.45
CA TYR A 25 -4.77 -15.23 9.03
C TYR A 25 -4.72 -15.23 10.58
N GLY A 26 -5.72 -14.64 11.22
CA GLY A 26 -5.77 -14.50 12.69
C GLY A 26 -4.77 -13.52 13.28
N LYS A 27 -4.10 -12.73 12.46
CA LYS A 27 -3.13 -11.71 12.87
C LYS A 27 -3.59 -10.32 12.45
N THR A 28 -3.18 -9.31 13.20
CA THR A 28 -3.36 -7.90 12.83
C THR A 28 -2.05 -7.35 12.32
N LEU A 29 -2.07 -6.79 11.12
CA LEU A 29 -1.00 -5.94 10.61
C LEU A 29 -1.45 -4.48 10.71
N GLN A 30 -0.63 -3.67 11.36
CA GLN A 30 -0.81 -2.22 11.40
C GLN A 30 0.51 -1.55 11.08
N HIS A 31 0.48 -0.55 10.20
CA HIS A 31 1.61 0.31 9.93
C HIS A 31 1.15 1.77 9.83
N GLY A 32 2.07 2.67 9.99
CA GLY A 32 1.80 4.10 9.87
C GLY A 32 3.09 4.89 9.76
N THR A 33 2.92 6.16 9.44
CA THR A 33 4.01 7.14 9.36
C THR A 33 3.76 8.27 10.35
N ILE A 34 4.81 8.88 10.86
CA ILE A 34 4.76 10.13 11.63
C ILE A 34 5.71 11.11 10.96
N MET A 35 5.20 12.25 10.52
CA MET A 35 6.01 13.36 10.05
C MET A 35 6.52 14.14 11.25
N PHE A 36 7.79 13.94 11.60
CA PHE A 36 8.39 14.62 12.75
C PHE A 36 9.02 15.97 12.35
N SER A 37 10.01 15.95 11.43
CA SER A 37 10.76 17.12 10.96
C SER A 37 11.17 16.97 9.49
N SER A 38 10.26 16.47 8.66
CA SER A 38 10.50 16.24 7.24
C SER A 38 10.50 17.55 6.46
N ASN A 39 11.30 17.63 5.39
CA ASN A 39 11.17 18.70 4.43
C ASN A 39 9.94 18.46 3.54
N ILE A 40 8.88 19.25 3.75
CA ILE A 40 7.60 19.08 3.05
C ILE A 40 7.74 19.40 1.55
N SER A 41 8.67 20.28 1.14
CA SER A 41 8.90 20.58 -0.27
C SER A 41 9.53 19.39 -1.00
N ASP A 42 10.50 18.73 -0.38
CA ASP A 42 11.14 17.52 -0.94
C ASP A 42 10.15 16.35 -1.01
N LEU A 43 9.30 16.21 0.01
CA LEU A 43 8.22 15.22 0.00
C LEU A 43 7.27 15.43 -1.19
N THR A 44 6.87 16.66 -1.45
CA THR A 44 5.98 16.99 -2.56
C THR A 44 6.64 16.73 -3.92
N ALA A 45 7.92 17.04 -4.05
CA ALA A 45 8.70 16.79 -5.27
C ALA A 45 8.92 15.28 -5.52
N ALA A 46 9.12 14.49 -4.46
CA ALA A 46 9.33 13.05 -4.56
C ALA A 46 8.05 12.26 -4.87
N LEU A 47 6.91 12.76 -4.43
CA LEU A 47 5.61 12.14 -4.68
C LEU A 47 5.11 12.44 -6.10
N ASN A 48 5.84 12.18 -7.15
CA ASN A 48 5.41 12.40 -8.55
C ASN A 48 3.94 11.91 -8.79
N PRO A 49 2.93 12.76 -8.56
CA PRO A 49 1.55 12.31 -8.57
C PRO A 49 1.09 12.10 -10.01
N ARG A 50 0.34 11.02 -10.27
CA ARG A 50 -0.22 10.73 -11.61
C ARG A 50 -1.12 11.88 -12.07
N GLU A 51 -1.05 12.23 -13.35
CA GLU A 51 -1.79 13.35 -13.95
C GLU A 51 -3.32 13.21 -13.81
N ASP A 52 -3.84 12.00 -13.72
CA ASP A 52 -5.26 11.70 -13.51
C ASP A 52 -5.82 12.14 -12.14
N LYS A 53 -4.95 12.42 -11.17
CA LYS A 53 -5.30 12.90 -9.82
C LYS A 53 -5.16 14.41 -9.64
N PHE A 54 -4.73 15.16 -10.67
CA PHE A 54 -4.32 16.56 -10.51
C PHE A 54 -4.93 17.54 -11.50
N ASN A 55 -5.88 18.30 -11.00
CA ASN A 55 -5.96 19.74 -11.32
C ASN A 55 -4.92 20.47 -10.47
N ASP A 56 -4.29 21.52 -10.98
CA ASP A 56 -3.27 22.38 -10.31
C ASP A 56 -3.60 22.80 -8.86
N LYS A 57 -4.86 22.73 -8.47
CA LYS A 57 -5.33 22.95 -7.10
C LYS A 57 -4.90 21.86 -6.11
N ALA A 58 -4.60 20.65 -6.57
CA ALA A 58 -4.33 19.50 -5.69
C ALA A 58 -2.89 19.52 -5.14
N VAL A 59 -1.91 19.96 -5.91
CA VAL A 59 -0.51 20.07 -5.44
C VAL A 59 -0.39 21.12 -4.32
N LYS A 60 -0.99 22.29 -4.50
CA LYS A 60 -1.07 23.31 -3.43
C LYS A 60 -1.87 22.81 -2.22
N SER A 61 -2.85 21.93 -2.43
CA SER A 61 -3.66 21.37 -1.35
C SER A 61 -2.94 20.30 -0.54
N VAL A 62 -1.95 19.59 -1.08
CA VAL A 62 -1.15 18.61 -0.33
C VAL A 62 -0.25 19.32 0.67
N GLN A 63 0.48 20.35 0.25
CA GLN A 63 1.34 21.15 1.16
C GLN A 63 0.54 21.83 2.27
N ALA A 64 -0.65 22.32 1.98
CA ALA A 64 -1.51 22.99 2.95
C ALA A 64 -2.19 22.01 3.94
N ARG A 65 -2.11 20.70 3.71
CA ARG A 65 -2.81 19.68 4.51
C ARG A 65 -1.90 18.84 5.39
N VAL A 66 -0.60 19.00 5.30
CA VAL A 66 0.36 18.21 6.09
C VAL A 66 1.18 19.12 6.99
N THR A 67 1.69 18.58 8.09
CA THR A 67 2.53 19.31 9.04
C THR A 67 3.51 18.36 9.73
N ASN A 68 4.59 18.90 10.27
CA ASN A 68 5.50 18.17 11.14
C ASN A 68 5.08 18.29 12.60
N VAL A 69 5.33 17.26 13.38
CA VAL A 69 5.13 17.32 14.85
C VAL A 69 6.06 18.36 15.49
N SER A 70 7.31 18.47 15.00
CA SER A 70 8.30 19.42 15.50
C SER A 70 7.83 20.87 15.49
N ASP A 71 7.01 21.25 14.51
CA ASP A 71 6.53 22.62 14.33
C ASP A 71 5.51 23.04 15.42
N HIS A 72 4.99 22.05 16.16
CA HIS A 72 3.99 22.27 17.22
C HIS A 72 4.52 21.96 18.63
N LEU A 73 5.81 21.69 18.75
CA LEU A 73 6.42 21.47 20.08
C LEU A 73 6.81 22.80 20.72
N PRO A 74 6.68 22.94 22.04
CA PRO A 74 7.04 24.17 22.76
C PRO A 74 8.57 24.37 22.87
N TYR A 75 9.36 23.37 22.51
CA TYR A 75 10.83 23.41 22.53
C TYR A 75 11.40 22.50 21.43
N PRO A 76 12.61 22.80 20.94
CA PRO A 76 13.28 21.95 19.97
C PRO A 76 13.51 20.54 20.53
N LEU A 77 13.28 19.53 19.71
CA LEU A 77 13.49 18.13 20.06
C LEU A 77 14.16 17.42 18.89
N SER A 78 15.15 16.60 19.17
CA SER A 78 15.74 15.75 18.14
C SER A 78 14.79 14.57 17.81
N LEU A 79 14.93 13.99 16.61
CA LEU A 79 14.19 12.78 16.25
C LEU A 79 14.44 11.63 17.25
N GLN A 80 15.69 11.49 17.71
CA GLN A 80 16.05 10.44 18.66
C GLN A 80 15.36 10.64 20.01
N ASP A 81 15.30 11.87 20.51
CA ASP A 81 14.62 12.18 21.77
C ASP A 81 13.10 11.98 21.63
N PHE A 82 12.54 12.35 20.47
CA PHE A 82 11.13 12.09 20.16
C PHE A 82 10.79 10.60 20.18
N VAL A 83 11.60 9.75 19.55
CA VAL A 83 11.45 8.29 19.61
C VAL A 83 11.55 7.78 21.04
N THR A 84 12.51 8.30 21.82
CA THR A 84 12.68 7.95 23.22
C THR A 84 11.46 8.31 24.07
N LEU A 85 10.87 9.49 23.85
CA LEU A 85 9.64 9.91 24.54
C LEU A 85 8.44 9.02 24.18
N ILE A 86 8.28 8.67 22.91
CA ILE A 86 7.22 7.73 22.46
C ILE A 86 7.40 6.39 23.19
N ARG A 87 8.63 5.85 23.20
CA ARG A 87 8.94 4.58 23.85
C ARG A 87 8.64 4.64 25.36
N ALA A 88 9.05 5.70 26.04
CA ALA A 88 8.75 5.91 27.46
C ALA A 88 7.23 5.94 27.72
N LYS A 89 6.47 6.59 26.82
CA LYS A 89 5.01 6.62 26.91
C LYS A 89 4.38 5.24 26.70
N VAL A 90 4.87 4.48 25.73
CA VAL A 90 4.43 3.09 25.48
C VAL A 90 4.68 2.22 26.72
N ASN A 91 5.88 2.30 27.31
CA ASN A 91 6.22 1.55 28.53
C ASN A 91 5.33 1.93 29.72
N THR A 92 4.92 3.18 29.82
CA THR A 92 3.96 3.62 30.85
C THR A 92 2.57 3.04 30.63
N MET A 93 2.13 2.94 29.36
CA MET A 93 0.80 2.41 29.01
C MET A 93 0.75 0.87 29.09
N TYR A 94 1.85 0.22 28.85
CA TYR A 94 2.01 -1.24 28.82
C TYR A 94 3.22 -1.66 29.67
N PRO A 95 3.08 -1.70 31.01
CA PRO A 95 4.21 -1.95 31.92
C PRO A 95 4.88 -3.32 31.73
N ASP A 96 4.13 -4.28 31.20
CA ASP A 96 4.62 -5.66 30.98
C ASP A 96 5.34 -5.84 29.62
N ILE A 97 5.46 -4.78 28.81
CA ILE A 97 6.15 -4.86 27.53
C ILE A 97 7.65 -5.10 27.73
N GLN A 98 8.18 -6.04 26.98
CA GLN A 98 9.61 -6.38 27.06
C GLN A 98 10.31 -6.04 25.75
N ASP A 99 11.56 -5.60 25.87
CA ASP A 99 12.44 -5.42 24.73
C ASP A 99 12.94 -6.77 24.25
N TYR A 100 12.81 -7.00 22.94
CA TYR A 100 13.38 -8.18 22.28
C TYR A 100 14.65 -7.79 21.51
N SER A 101 15.74 -8.49 21.84
CA SER A 101 16.99 -8.38 21.09
C SER A 101 17.12 -9.55 20.13
N LEU A 102 17.38 -9.26 18.84
CA LEU A 102 17.55 -10.30 17.82
C LEU A 102 18.68 -11.26 18.22
N SER A 103 18.35 -12.55 18.31
CA SER A 103 19.31 -13.61 18.52
C SER A 103 20.22 -13.82 17.29
N THR A 104 21.27 -14.61 17.44
CA THR A 104 22.12 -15.02 16.29
C THR A 104 21.30 -15.74 15.25
N ARG A 105 20.40 -16.63 15.68
CA ARG A 105 19.49 -17.37 14.79
C ARG A 105 18.57 -16.43 14.01
N ASP A 106 17.97 -15.44 14.66
CA ASP A 106 17.11 -14.46 13.95
C ASP A 106 17.89 -13.73 12.86
N LYS A 107 19.14 -13.33 13.16
CA LYS A 107 20.01 -12.64 12.19
C LYS A 107 20.37 -13.53 11.01
N GLU A 108 20.65 -14.81 11.26
CA GLU A 108 20.92 -15.80 10.21
C GLU A 108 19.69 -16.04 9.33
N GLU A 109 18.50 -16.16 9.91
CA GLU A 109 17.24 -16.34 9.20
C GLU A 109 16.89 -15.07 8.36
N ILE A 110 17.12 -13.87 8.89
CA ILE A 110 16.99 -12.60 8.17
C ILE A 110 17.95 -12.57 6.98
N GLN A 111 19.22 -12.91 7.19
CA GLN A 111 20.21 -12.92 6.11
C GLN A 111 19.85 -13.93 5.01
N ALA A 112 19.38 -15.11 5.40
CA ALA A 112 18.92 -16.10 4.44
C ALA A 112 17.72 -15.59 3.62
N LEU A 113 16.77 -14.92 4.26
CA LEU A 113 15.61 -14.32 3.60
C LEU A 113 16.01 -13.19 2.63
N MET A 114 16.98 -12.36 3.02
CA MET A 114 17.56 -11.33 2.14
C MET A 114 18.15 -11.99 0.90
N ASN A 115 19.06 -12.92 1.06
CA ASN A 115 19.76 -13.58 -0.05
C ASN A 115 18.81 -14.33 -0.99
N ASN A 116 17.82 -15.02 -0.44
CA ASN A 116 16.93 -15.89 -1.22
C ASN A 116 15.75 -15.15 -1.85
N LYS A 117 15.43 -13.94 -1.40
CA LYS A 117 14.27 -13.19 -1.87
C LYS A 117 14.58 -11.73 -2.17
N TYR A 118 14.90 -10.94 -1.14
CA TYR A 118 14.89 -9.48 -1.26
C TYR A 118 16.07 -8.91 -2.06
N ASP A 119 17.22 -9.56 -2.05
CA ASP A 119 18.41 -9.16 -2.84
C ASP A 119 18.41 -9.78 -4.25
N THR A 120 17.41 -10.59 -4.58
CA THR A 120 17.36 -11.21 -5.91
C THR A 120 16.93 -10.22 -6.99
N TRP A 121 17.50 -10.39 -8.20
CA TRP A 121 17.07 -9.63 -9.38
C TRP A 121 15.57 -9.82 -9.65
N GLN A 122 15.06 -11.04 -9.44
CA GLN A 122 13.65 -11.38 -9.64
C GLN A 122 12.72 -10.58 -8.72
N TRP A 123 13.11 -10.34 -7.47
CA TRP A 123 12.33 -9.53 -6.56
C TRP A 123 12.36 -8.04 -6.93
N ASN A 124 13.54 -7.52 -7.24
CA ASN A 124 13.74 -6.08 -7.44
C ASN A 124 13.34 -5.61 -8.85
N PHE A 125 13.52 -6.44 -9.88
CA PHE A 125 13.37 -6.04 -11.28
C PHE A 125 12.56 -7.02 -12.12
N GLY A 126 12.64 -8.34 -11.82
CA GLY A 126 12.04 -9.39 -12.65
C GLY A 126 10.52 -9.45 -12.64
N LYS A 127 9.86 -8.66 -11.78
CA LYS A 127 8.39 -8.58 -11.71
C LYS A 127 7.78 -7.47 -12.58
N SER A 128 8.60 -6.77 -13.38
CA SER A 128 8.06 -5.82 -14.35
C SER A 128 7.29 -6.57 -15.42
N PRO A 129 5.97 -6.44 -15.53
CA PRO A 129 5.19 -7.19 -16.50
C PRO A 129 5.45 -6.68 -17.91
N ARG A 130 5.42 -7.59 -18.89
CA ARG A 130 5.21 -7.19 -20.28
C ARG A 130 3.72 -6.94 -20.46
N TYR A 131 3.35 -5.80 -21.00
CA TYR A 131 1.95 -5.47 -21.23
C TYR A 131 1.77 -4.63 -22.51
N ASN A 132 0.62 -4.76 -23.13
CA ASN A 132 0.16 -3.87 -24.21
C ASN A 132 -1.15 -3.14 -23.83
N LEU A 133 -1.78 -3.52 -22.74
CA LEU A 133 -2.92 -2.83 -22.13
C LEU A 133 -2.64 -2.60 -20.64
N SER A 134 -2.93 -1.40 -20.17
CA SER A 134 -2.87 -1.08 -18.74
C SER A 134 -3.99 -0.11 -18.37
N HIS A 135 -4.72 -0.46 -17.33
CA HIS A 135 -5.81 0.37 -16.80
C HIS A 135 -5.77 0.40 -15.29
N SER A 136 -6.29 1.45 -14.70
CA SER A 136 -6.43 1.59 -13.26
C SER A 136 -7.82 2.08 -12.88
N ILE A 137 -8.33 1.56 -11.77
CA ILE A 137 -9.58 2.03 -11.16
C ILE A 137 -9.36 2.40 -9.70
N ARG A 138 -10.13 3.38 -9.23
CA ARG A 138 -10.22 3.71 -7.82
C ARG A 138 -11.51 3.15 -7.26
N THR A 139 -11.41 2.27 -6.27
CA THR A 139 -12.53 1.62 -5.60
C THR A 139 -12.60 2.05 -4.12
N LYS A 140 -13.64 1.60 -3.44
CA LYS A 140 -13.75 1.77 -1.96
C LYS A 140 -12.69 0.97 -1.21
N ALA A 141 -12.20 -0.14 -1.79
CA ALA A 141 -11.16 -0.98 -1.19
C ALA A 141 -9.74 -0.46 -1.44
N GLY A 142 -9.55 0.42 -2.42
CA GLY A 142 -8.25 0.94 -2.82
C GLY A 142 -8.16 1.15 -4.33
N SER A 143 -6.98 1.49 -4.84
CA SER A 143 -6.69 1.51 -6.28
C SER A 143 -6.35 0.10 -6.74
N ILE A 144 -6.83 -0.29 -7.92
CA ILE A 144 -6.48 -1.55 -8.58
C ILE A 144 -5.94 -1.21 -9.95
N GLU A 145 -4.83 -1.81 -10.32
CA GLU A 145 -4.13 -1.60 -11.58
C GLU A 145 -3.99 -2.94 -12.30
N PHE A 146 -4.44 -2.99 -13.54
CA PHE A 146 -4.33 -4.15 -14.41
C PHE A 146 -3.30 -3.90 -15.49
N TYR A 147 -2.38 -4.84 -15.68
CA TYR A 147 -1.40 -4.87 -16.76
C TYR A 147 -1.59 -6.17 -17.51
N LEU A 148 -2.03 -6.10 -18.75
CA LEU A 148 -2.37 -7.26 -19.58
C LEU A 148 -1.50 -7.30 -20.82
N LEU A 149 -0.96 -8.48 -21.14
CA LEU A 149 -0.40 -8.80 -22.43
C LEU A 149 -1.44 -9.63 -23.21
N VAL A 150 -2.12 -8.99 -24.14
CA VAL A 150 -3.13 -9.64 -24.97
C VAL A 150 -2.55 -9.92 -26.36
N ASN A 151 -2.52 -11.18 -26.76
CA ASN A 151 -2.04 -11.65 -28.05
C ASN A 151 -3.17 -12.34 -28.82
N LYS A 152 -3.54 -11.81 -29.99
CA LYS A 152 -4.60 -12.37 -30.84
C LYS A 152 -5.92 -12.61 -30.08
N GLY A 153 -6.27 -11.67 -29.18
CA GLY A 153 -7.49 -11.75 -28.37
C GLY A 153 -7.44 -12.71 -27.19
N ILE A 154 -6.28 -13.27 -26.86
CA ILE A 154 -6.06 -14.14 -25.70
C ILE A 154 -5.18 -13.39 -24.69
N ILE A 155 -5.52 -13.45 -23.40
CA ILE A 155 -4.70 -12.94 -22.31
C ILE A 155 -3.50 -13.86 -22.12
N ALA A 156 -2.32 -13.44 -22.58
CA ALA A 156 -1.08 -14.21 -22.44
C ALA A 156 -0.46 -14.03 -21.05
N GLU A 157 -0.48 -12.82 -20.52
CA GLU A 157 0.01 -12.49 -19.18
C GLU A 157 -0.92 -11.44 -18.56
N VAL A 158 -1.10 -11.52 -17.24
CA VAL A 158 -1.76 -10.48 -16.46
C VAL A 158 -1.01 -10.25 -15.16
N LYS A 159 -0.91 -8.97 -14.74
CA LYS A 159 -0.43 -8.56 -13.45
C LYS A 159 -1.40 -7.56 -12.84
N ILE A 160 -1.69 -7.77 -11.56
CA ILE A 160 -2.64 -6.97 -10.79
C ILE A 160 -1.90 -6.38 -9.61
N TYR A 161 -1.87 -5.04 -9.54
CA TYR A 161 -1.25 -4.29 -8.44
C TYR A 161 -2.28 -3.38 -7.79
N GLY A 162 -1.98 -2.89 -6.60
CA GLY A 162 -2.82 -1.91 -5.94
C GLY A 162 -2.52 -1.71 -4.47
N ASP A 163 -3.29 -0.81 -3.86
CA ASP A 163 -3.25 -0.49 -2.43
C ASP A 163 -4.43 -1.10 -1.65
N PHE A 164 -4.94 -2.23 -2.15
CA PHE A 164 -6.02 -3.01 -1.54
C PHE A 164 -5.47 -4.18 -0.71
N PHE A 165 -6.28 -4.65 0.24
CA PHE A 165 -5.96 -5.84 1.03
C PHE A 165 -6.73 -7.05 0.49
N THR A 166 -6.03 -8.16 0.32
CA THR A 166 -6.60 -9.43 -0.16
C THR A 166 -6.53 -10.49 0.93
N ASN A 167 -7.50 -11.40 0.93
CA ASN A 167 -7.52 -12.59 1.78
C ASN A 167 -6.92 -13.82 1.08
N ARG A 168 -6.58 -13.70 -0.21
CA ARG A 168 -6.00 -14.75 -1.05
C ARG A 168 -4.83 -14.20 -1.85
N GLU A 169 -3.97 -15.09 -2.31
CA GLU A 169 -2.85 -14.71 -3.17
C GLU A 169 -3.36 -14.23 -4.54
N ILE A 170 -3.10 -12.97 -4.88
CA ILE A 170 -3.55 -12.38 -6.16
C ILE A 170 -3.04 -13.16 -7.38
N SER A 171 -1.91 -13.84 -7.25
CA SER A 171 -1.32 -14.69 -8.27
C SER A 171 -2.19 -15.87 -8.66
N GLU A 172 -3.16 -16.28 -7.83
CA GLU A 172 -4.14 -17.33 -8.18
C GLU A 172 -5.11 -16.81 -9.24
N LEU A 173 -5.60 -15.57 -9.04
CA LEU A 173 -6.48 -14.93 -10.00
C LEU A 173 -5.74 -14.58 -11.30
N GLU A 174 -4.49 -14.09 -11.21
CA GLU A 174 -3.66 -13.84 -12.38
C GLU A 174 -3.50 -15.09 -13.25
N LYS A 175 -3.25 -16.25 -12.62
CA LYS A 175 -3.13 -17.53 -13.33
C LYS A 175 -4.44 -17.95 -13.98
N ALA A 176 -5.58 -17.75 -13.31
CA ALA A 176 -6.88 -18.12 -13.84
C ALA A 176 -7.30 -17.27 -15.05
N LEU A 177 -6.84 -16.02 -15.10
CA LEU A 177 -7.08 -15.09 -16.21
C LEU A 177 -6.13 -15.32 -17.39
N CYS A 178 -5.02 -16.03 -17.24
CA CYS A 178 -4.13 -16.36 -18.35
C CYS A 178 -4.72 -17.47 -19.24
N GLY A 179 -4.59 -17.29 -20.55
CA GLY A 179 -5.04 -18.27 -21.55
C GLY A 179 -6.51 -18.16 -21.96
N ILE A 180 -7.28 -17.29 -21.35
CA ILE A 180 -8.69 -17.05 -21.72
C ILE A 180 -8.82 -15.99 -22.83
N GLU A 181 -9.94 -15.96 -23.51
CA GLU A 181 -10.27 -14.88 -24.44
C GLU A 181 -10.45 -13.56 -23.69
N HIS A 182 -9.84 -12.49 -24.19
CA HIS A 182 -10.01 -11.14 -23.69
C HIS A 182 -11.36 -10.58 -24.17
N LYS A 183 -12.44 -11.07 -23.55
CA LYS A 183 -13.83 -10.67 -23.76
C LYS A 183 -14.50 -10.42 -22.42
N PRO A 184 -15.37 -9.38 -22.30
CA PRO A 184 -16.04 -9.06 -21.03
C PRO A 184 -16.76 -10.25 -20.41
N GLU A 185 -17.45 -11.05 -21.22
CA GLU A 185 -18.22 -12.22 -20.78
C GLU A 185 -17.31 -13.28 -20.16
N THR A 186 -16.23 -13.65 -20.86
CA THR A 186 -15.28 -14.67 -20.43
C THR A 186 -14.52 -14.23 -19.14
N VAL A 187 -14.10 -12.96 -19.09
CA VAL A 187 -13.46 -12.38 -17.91
C VAL A 187 -14.43 -12.38 -16.73
N THR A 188 -15.69 -12.00 -16.95
CA THR A 188 -16.74 -12.00 -15.92
C THR A 188 -16.96 -13.39 -15.32
N GLU A 189 -17.06 -14.42 -16.18
CA GLU A 189 -17.22 -15.81 -15.73
C GLU A 189 -16.07 -16.27 -14.84
N VAL A 190 -14.82 -16.01 -15.23
CA VAL A 190 -13.64 -16.38 -14.45
C VAL A 190 -13.61 -15.63 -13.12
N LEU A 191 -13.87 -14.32 -13.10
CA LEU A 191 -13.93 -13.53 -11.88
C LEU A 191 -14.99 -14.05 -10.90
N GLN A 192 -16.15 -14.45 -11.40
CA GLN A 192 -17.23 -15.02 -10.57
C GLN A 192 -16.84 -16.41 -10.03
N GLN A 193 -16.28 -17.30 -10.88
CA GLN A 193 -15.84 -18.63 -10.48
C GLN A 193 -14.73 -18.59 -9.41
N MET A 194 -13.85 -17.60 -9.49
CA MET A 194 -12.75 -17.40 -8.54
C MET A 194 -13.17 -16.70 -7.25
N ASP A 195 -14.44 -16.29 -7.12
CA ASP A 195 -14.91 -15.45 -6.01
C ASP A 195 -14.07 -14.16 -5.89
N TYR A 196 -14.18 -13.28 -6.87
CA TYR A 196 -13.41 -12.04 -6.98
C TYR A 196 -13.42 -11.19 -5.70
N LYS A 197 -14.48 -11.29 -4.88
CA LYS A 197 -14.56 -10.56 -3.61
C LYS A 197 -13.52 -11.01 -2.59
N SER A 198 -13.10 -12.28 -2.64
CA SER A 198 -12.03 -12.77 -1.78
C SER A 198 -10.67 -12.15 -2.11
N PHE A 199 -10.50 -11.61 -3.33
CA PHE A 199 -9.28 -10.91 -3.77
C PHE A 199 -9.36 -9.39 -3.59
N PHE A 200 -10.50 -8.79 -3.93
CA PHE A 200 -10.62 -7.32 -4.00
C PHE A 200 -11.50 -6.72 -2.90
N GLY A 201 -12.18 -7.54 -2.08
CA GLY A 201 -13.15 -7.08 -1.11
C GLY A 201 -14.46 -6.61 -1.76
N GLU A 202 -15.14 -5.67 -1.15
CA GLU A 202 -16.42 -5.14 -1.61
C GLU A 202 -16.24 -4.15 -2.77
N VAL A 203 -15.99 -4.69 -3.96
CA VAL A 203 -15.85 -3.96 -5.23
C VAL A 203 -16.92 -4.44 -6.19
N ASN A 204 -17.42 -3.55 -7.06
CA ASN A 204 -18.37 -3.90 -8.09
C ASN A 204 -17.68 -4.69 -9.20
N LEU A 205 -18.26 -5.83 -9.59
CA LEU A 205 -17.73 -6.69 -10.65
C LEU A 205 -17.61 -5.96 -11.99
N ASP A 206 -18.65 -5.20 -12.35
CA ASP A 206 -18.66 -4.45 -13.62
C ASP A 206 -17.55 -3.40 -13.70
N GLU A 207 -17.19 -2.79 -12.54
CA GLU A 207 -16.06 -1.86 -12.47
C GLU A 207 -14.72 -2.57 -12.72
N ILE A 208 -14.54 -3.78 -12.15
CA ILE A 208 -13.34 -4.60 -12.35
C ILE A 208 -13.25 -5.01 -13.83
N VAL A 209 -14.33 -5.56 -14.37
CA VAL A 209 -14.37 -6.00 -15.79
C VAL A 209 -14.05 -4.81 -16.69
N LYS A 210 -14.75 -3.68 -16.52
CA LYS A 210 -14.52 -2.47 -17.35
C LYS A 210 -13.06 -1.96 -17.27
N ALA A 211 -12.39 -2.17 -16.15
CA ALA A 211 -10.99 -1.76 -15.99
C ALA A 211 -9.99 -2.73 -16.66
N MET A 212 -10.45 -3.80 -17.27
CA MET A 212 -9.60 -4.72 -18.03
C MET A 212 -9.74 -4.52 -19.55
N PHE A 213 -10.58 -3.57 -19.98
CA PHE A 213 -10.85 -3.19 -21.38
C PHE A 213 -10.70 -1.68 -21.60
#